data_fec289466ed2b03780bf7cc2fb60a99a
#
_entry.id   fec289466ed2b03780bf7cc2fb60a99a
#
_cell.length_a   1.000
_cell.length_b   1.000
_cell.length_c   1.000
_cell.angle_alpha   90.00
_cell.angle_beta   90.00
_cell.angle_gamma   90.00
#
_symmetry.space_group_name_H-M   'P 1'
#
loop_
_entity.id
_entity.type
_entity.pdbx_description
1 polymer ?
#
loop_
_entity_poly.entity_id
_entity_poly.type
_entity_poly.pdbx_seq_one_letter_code
_entity_poly.pdbx_strand_id
1 'polypeptide(L)'
;MYATPEDKSIALSIENLTIGYGNKVVSLSLNAALYRGKVTCLLGANGAGKSTLLRTLAGYQPYLAGTMTKVSPETMGVVLTERIEAMGLRVREVVAMGRHPYTGYFGRLSDEDEQIIDEALRQVHVEHFAHRKFSSLSDGERQKVMIAKALAQQTPMILMDEPSAFLDFPSKVELMLLLRELAHTQEKAILLSTHDVGIALKMADVLWLMQDQRMTIGTPQELLQSGKIDSFLGESKMYV
;
A
#
# COMPACT_ATOMS: atom_id res chain seq x y z
N MET A 1 4.86 0.72 -24.14
CA MET A 1 4.15 -0.46 -24.63
C MET A 1 3.20 -0.86 -23.48
N TYR A 2 1.91 -0.59 -23.61
CA TYR A 2 0.94 -0.92 -22.56
C TYR A 2 0.57 -2.40 -22.74
N ALA A 3 0.67 -3.17 -21.64
CA ALA A 3 0.39 -4.60 -21.66
C ALA A 3 -1.10 -4.85 -21.94
N THR A 4 -1.38 -5.86 -22.74
CA THR A 4 -2.75 -6.32 -23.03
C THR A 4 -3.36 -7.04 -21.81
N PRO A 5 -4.71 -7.10 -21.65
CA PRO A 5 -5.40 -7.70 -20.48
C PRO A 5 -5.11 -9.18 -20.20
N GLU A 6 -4.34 -9.86 -21.03
CA GLU A 6 -3.98 -11.29 -20.88
C GLU A 6 -2.65 -11.54 -20.15
N ASP A 7 -1.93 -10.50 -19.74
CA ASP A 7 -0.69 -10.68 -18.97
C ASP A 7 -1.01 -11.05 -17.51
N LYS A 8 -0.83 -12.34 -17.19
CA LYS A 8 -1.05 -12.90 -15.84
C LYS A 8 -0.20 -12.25 -14.74
N SER A 9 0.82 -11.48 -15.12
CA SER A 9 1.64 -10.72 -14.17
C SER A 9 0.93 -9.45 -13.65
N ILE A 10 -0.10 -8.97 -14.34
CA ILE A 10 -0.86 -7.77 -13.93
C ILE A 10 -1.88 -8.16 -12.86
N ALA A 11 -1.78 -7.53 -11.68
CA ALA A 11 -2.74 -7.66 -10.61
C ALA A 11 -3.87 -6.62 -10.69
N LEU A 12 -3.55 -5.41 -11.15
CA LEU A 12 -4.49 -4.32 -11.34
C LEU A 12 -4.03 -3.43 -12.50
N SER A 13 -4.95 -2.96 -13.34
CA SER A 13 -4.69 -1.98 -14.39
C SER A 13 -5.68 -0.82 -14.31
N ILE A 14 -5.21 0.35 -14.70
CA ILE A 14 -6.01 1.56 -14.91
C ILE A 14 -5.71 2.15 -16.28
N GLU A 15 -6.76 2.59 -16.98
CA GLU A 15 -6.66 3.18 -18.31
C GLU A 15 -7.44 4.49 -18.36
N ASN A 16 -6.75 5.57 -18.73
CA ASN A 16 -7.29 6.93 -18.81
C ASN A 16 -8.08 7.34 -17.55
N LEU A 17 -7.67 6.83 -16.38
CA LEU A 17 -8.36 7.02 -15.12
C LEU A 17 -8.27 8.49 -14.68
N THR A 18 -9.41 9.13 -14.49
CA THR A 18 -9.51 10.49 -13.94
C THR A 18 -10.07 10.39 -12.53
N ILE A 19 -9.34 10.91 -11.55
CA ILE A 19 -9.70 10.86 -10.13
C ILE A 19 -9.99 12.26 -9.58
N GLY A 20 -10.88 12.32 -8.59
CA GLY A 20 -11.26 13.59 -7.96
C GLY A 20 -12.46 13.47 -7.03
N TYR A 21 -13.01 14.60 -6.62
CA TYR A 21 -14.15 14.70 -5.70
C TYR A 21 -15.25 15.57 -6.33
N GLY A 22 -16.42 14.99 -6.56
CA GLY A 22 -17.51 15.71 -7.24
C GLY A 22 -17.03 16.26 -8.59
N ASN A 23 -17.03 17.58 -8.74
CA ASN A 23 -16.57 18.26 -9.96
C ASN A 23 -15.07 18.66 -9.92
N LYS A 24 -14.37 18.42 -8.82
CA LYS A 24 -12.96 18.79 -8.67
C LYS A 24 -12.07 17.65 -9.13
N VAL A 25 -11.41 17.81 -10.27
CA VAL A 25 -10.40 16.86 -10.76
C VAL A 25 -9.11 17.02 -9.96
N VAL A 26 -8.53 15.89 -9.55
CA VAL A 26 -7.24 15.81 -8.85
C VAL A 26 -6.14 15.35 -9.78
N SER A 27 -6.41 14.33 -10.61
CA SER A 27 -5.48 13.88 -11.65
C SER A 27 -6.23 13.36 -12.86
N LEU A 28 -5.63 13.53 -14.04
CA LEU A 28 -6.24 13.30 -15.35
C LEU A 28 -5.57 12.15 -16.09
N SER A 29 -6.40 11.30 -16.72
CA SER A 29 -5.96 10.30 -17.71
C SER A 29 -4.76 9.45 -17.24
N LEU A 30 -4.83 8.97 -16.01
CA LEU A 30 -3.79 8.11 -15.44
C LEU A 30 -3.83 6.74 -16.13
N ASN A 31 -2.65 6.26 -16.54
CA ASN A 31 -2.47 4.93 -17.12
C ASN A 31 -1.39 4.22 -16.32
N ALA A 32 -1.69 3.06 -15.73
CA ALA A 32 -0.75 2.29 -14.92
C ALA A 32 -1.17 0.83 -14.80
N ALA A 33 -0.19 -0.02 -14.49
CA ALA A 33 -0.41 -1.39 -14.09
C ALA A 33 0.39 -1.71 -12.83
N LEU A 34 -0.24 -2.43 -11.90
CA LEU A 34 0.38 -3.00 -10.72
C LEU A 34 0.69 -4.46 -10.98
N TYR A 35 1.93 -4.85 -10.78
CA TYR A 35 2.42 -6.18 -11.15
C TYR A 35 2.59 -7.08 -9.93
N ARG A 36 2.24 -8.36 -10.10
CA ARG A 36 2.54 -9.41 -9.13
C ARG A 36 4.05 -9.54 -8.94
N GLY A 37 4.48 -9.89 -7.75
CA GLY A 37 5.89 -10.03 -7.43
C GLY A 37 6.66 -8.70 -7.40
N LYS A 38 5.98 -7.54 -7.34
CA LYS A 38 6.63 -6.23 -7.39
C LYS A 38 6.18 -5.31 -6.27
N VAL A 39 7.13 -4.53 -5.75
CA VAL A 39 6.87 -3.38 -4.88
C VAL A 39 6.85 -2.11 -5.72
N THR A 40 5.71 -1.44 -5.75
CA THR A 40 5.53 -0.15 -6.40
C THR A 40 5.44 0.96 -5.36
N CYS A 41 6.29 1.98 -5.47
CA CYS A 41 6.22 3.16 -4.62
C CYS A 41 5.59 4.34 -5.37
N LEU A 42 4.55 4.91 -4.78
CA LEU A 42 3.85 6.10 -5.25
C LEU A 42 4.45 7.34 -4.57
N LEU A 43 5.15 8.15 -5.32
CA LEU A 43 5.79 9.38 -4.88
C LEU A 43 5.01 10.60 -5.39
N GLY A 44 4.99 11.67 -4.62
CA GLY A 44 4.35 12.94 -4.97
C GLY A 44 4.34 13.90 -3.79
N ALA A 45 4.30 15.18 -4.06
CA ALA A 45 4.16 16.20 -3.02
C ALA A 45 2.87 16.02 -2.21
N ASN A 46 2.79 16.66 -1.04
CA ASN A 46 1.55 16.71 -0.29
C ASN A 46 0.47 17.40 -1.14
N GLY A 47 -0.71 16.79 -1.20
CA GLY A 47 -1.81 17.28 -2.05
C GLY A 47 -1.74 16.86 -3.52
N ALA A 48 -0.71 16.12 -3.97
CA ALA A 48 -0.61 15.63 -5.35
C ALA A 48 -1.71 14.61 -5.74
N GLY A 49 -2.45 14.07 -4.75
CA GLY A 49 -3.54 13.13 -5.01
C GLY A 49 -3.22 11.67 -4.71
N LYS A 50 -2.10 11.37 -4.03
CA LYS A 50 -1.69 10.00 -3.68
C LYS A 50 -2.79 9.23 -2.93
N SER A 51 -3.27 9.78 -1.82
CA SER A 51 -4.34 9.14 -1.02
C SER A 51 -5.66 9.06 -1.79
N THR A 52 -5.97 10.04 -2.66
CA THR A 52 -7.13 10.00 -3.55
C THR A 52 -7.02 8.83 -4.53
N LEU A 53 -5.84 8.65 -5.15
CA LEU A 53 -5.59 7.52 -6.04
C LEU A 53 -5.74 6.19 -5.28
N LEU A 54 -5.06 6.04 -4.14
CA LEU A 54 -5.14 4.80 -3.33
C LEU A 54 -6.58 4.46 -2.92
N ARG A 55 -7.36 5.45 -2.45
CA ARG A 55 -8.78 5.25 -2.11
C ARG A 55 -9.62 4.87 -3.32
N THR A 56 -9.33 5.45 -4.49
CA THR A 56 -10.01 5.09 -5.74
C THR A 56 -9.67 3.66 -6.14
N LEU A 57 -8.39 3.27 -6.11
CA LEU A 57 -7.95 1.90 -6.42
C LEU A 57 -8.53 0.87 -5.44
N ALA A 58 -8.69 1.24 -4.16
CA ALA A 58 -9.32 0.40 -3.13
C ALA A 58 -10.86 0.31 -3.26
N GLY A 59 -11.48 1.06 -4.17
CA GLY A 59 -12.92 1.10 -4.33
C GLY A 59 -13.67 1.92 -3.26
N TYR A 60 -12.96 2.65 -2.40
CA TYR A 60 -13.57 3.51 -1.37
C TYR A 60 -14.06 4.84 -1.91
N GLN A 61 -13.64 5.20 -3.12
CA GLN A 61 -14.04 6.41 -3.80
C GLN A 61 -14.27 6.12 -5.29
N PRO A 62 -15.36 6.64 -5.90
CA PRO A 62 -15.55 6.51 -7.34
C PRO A 62 -14.52 7.34 -8.11
N TYR A 63 -14.12 6.85 -9.28
CA TYR A 63 -13.38 7.63 -10.26
C TYR A 63 -14.35 8.45 -11.14
N LEU A 64 -13.84 9.51 -11.77
CA LEU A 64 -14.66 10.43 -12.57
C LEU A 64 -14.78 9.97 -14.03
N ALA A 65 -13.72 9.34 -14.58
CA ALA A 65 -13.69 8.81 -15.94
C ALA A 65 -12.59 7.74 -16.08
N GLY A 66 -12.63 6.98 -17.19
CA GLY A 66 -11.67 5.92 -17.49
C GLY A 66 -12.15 4.54 -17.06
N THR A 67 -11.22 3.58 -16.97
CA THR A 67 -11.50 2.20 -16.56
C THR A 67 -10.48 1.71 -15.56
N MET A 68 -10.88 0.74 -14.74
CA MET A 68 -10.03 0.11 -13.73
C MET A 68 -10.44 -1.35 -13.54
N THR A 69 -9.47 -2.22 -13.30
CA THR A 69 -9.73 -3.61 -12.86
C THR A 69 -10.61 -3.61 -11.61
N LYS A 70 -11.65 -4.45 -11.60
CA LYS A 70 -12.50 -4.63 -10.41
C LYS A 70 -11.68 -5.23 -9.27
N VAL A 71 -11.85 -4.66 -8.09
CA VAL A 71 -11.24 -5.14 -6.84
C VAL A 71 -12.32 -5.54 -5.85
N SER A 72 -11.99 -6.46 -4.97
CA SER A 72 -12.86 -6.91 -3.87
C SER A 72 -12.04 -7.07 -2.59
N PRO A 73 -12.69 -7.17 -1.42
CA PRO A 73 -11.97 -7.43 -0.16
C PRO A 73 -11.12 -8.70 -0.17
N GLU A 74 -11.48 -9.71 -0.98
CA GLU A 74 -10.72 -10.96 -1.11
C GLU A 74 -9.48 -10.80 -2.00
N THR A 75 -9.42 -9.74 -2.80
CA THR A 75 -8.30 -9.51 -3.74
C THR A 75 -7.34 -8.44 -3.28
N MET A 76 -7.73 -7.58 -2.31
CA MET A 76 -6.93 -6.43 -1.91
C MET A 76 -7.01 -6.15 -0.42
N GLY A 77 -5.86 -6.20 0.26
CA GLY A 77 -5.67 -5.65 1.61
C GLY A 77 -5.34 -4.17 1.54
N VAL A 78 -5.89 -3.38 2.49
CA VAL A 78 -5.69 -1.93 2.50
C VAL A 78 -5.27 -1.43 3.88
N VAL A 79 -4.20 -0.63 3.91
CA VAL A 79 -3.74 0.11 5.10
C VAL A 79 -3.77 1.60 4.76
N LEU A 80 -4.71 2.33 5.34
CA LEU A 80 -4.81 3.79 5.19
C LEU A 80 -4.20 4.51 6.40
N THR A 81 -3.81 5.75 6.20
CA THR A 81 -3.23 6.62 7.25
C THR A 81 -4.26 7.02 8.33
N GLU A 82 -5.54 6.72 8.14
CA GLU A 82 -6.59 7.08 9.08
C GLU A 82 -6.39 6.36 10.42
N ARG A 83 -6.47 7.15 11.51
CA ARG A 83 -6.42 6.59 12.86
C ARG A 83 -7.67 5.76 13.12
N ILE A 84 -7.49 4.45 13.22
CA ILE A 84 -8.56 3.56 13.68
C ILE A 84 -8.61 3.67 15.21
N GLU A 85 -9.71 4.21 15.72
CA GLU A 85 -10.02 4.19 17.14
C GLU A 85 -10.58 2.80 17.53
N ALA A 86 -9.71 1.81 17.59
CA ALA A 86 -10.06 0.47 18.09
C ALA A 86 -10.14 0.50 19.63
N MET A 87 -11.00 1.33 20.18
CA MET A 87 -11.20 1.48 21.64
C MET A 87 -11.58 0.13 22.25
N GLY A 88 -10.77 -0.33 23.20
CA GLY A 88 -11.01 -1.54 23.98
C GLY A 88 -10.50 -2.83 23.36
N LEU A 89 -10.15 -2.88 22.08
CA LEU A 89 -9.63 -4.09 21.45
C LEU A 89 -8.15 -4.34 21.79
N ARG A 90 -7.81 -5.62 21.85
CA ARG A 90 -6.41 -6.09 21.96
C ARG A 90 -5.79 -6.15 20.57
N VAL A 91 -4.47 -6.10 20.51
CA VAL A 91 -3.68 -6.20 19.27
C VAL A 91 -4.10 -7.41 18.42
N ARG A 92 -4.17 -8.61 19.05
CA ARG A 92 -4.60 -9.83 18.38
C ARG A 92 -6.00 -9.72 17.76
N GLU A 93 -6.93 -9.10 18.47
CA GLU A 93 -8.30 -8.89 17.99
C GLU A 93 -8.34 -7.95 16.78
N VAL A 94 -7.49 -6.91 16.77
CA VAL A 94 -7.35 -6.00 15.61
C VAL A 94 -6.81 -6.77 14.39
N VAL A 95 -5.80 -7.62 14.58
CA VAL A 95 -5.24 -8.43 13.48
C VAL A 95 -6.26 -9.45 12.99
N ALA A 96 -7.01 -10.08 13.90
CA ALA A 96 -8.08 -11.02 13.59
C ALA A 96 -9.18 -10.43 12.69
N MET A 97 -9.42 -9.11 12.73
CA MET A 97 -10.32 -8.44 11.78
C MET A 97 -9.90 -8.60 10.32
N GLY A 98 -8.60 -8.90 10.05
CA GLY A 98 -8.12 -9.25 8.72
C GLY A 98 -8.73 -10.55 8.19
N ARG A 99 -9.16 -11.46 9.08
CA ARG A 99 -9.80 -12.72 8.71
C ARG A 99 -11.31 -12.60 8.47
N HIS A 100 -11.91 -11.44 8.73
CA HIS A 100 -13.35 -11.23 8.61
C HIS A 100 -13.95 -11.70 7.26
N PRO A 101 -13.32 -11.50 6.09
CA PRO A 101 -13.84 -12.01 4.82
C PRO A 101 -13.98 -13.54 4.77
N TYR A 102 -13.32 -14.29 5.67
CA TYR A 102 -13.24 -15.75 5.66
C TYR A 102 -14.04 -16.41 6.80
N THR A 103 -14.54 -15.65 7.79
CA THR A 103 -15.11 -16.19 9.04
C THR A 103 -16.61 -16.49 8.99
N GLY A 104 -17.28 -16.27 7.87
CA GLY A 104 -18.72 -16.51 7.71
C GLY A 104 -19.58 -15.65 8.67
N TYR A 105 -20.89 -15.98 8.74
CA TYR A 105 -21.89 -15.15 9.42
C TYR A 105 -21.67 -14.97 10.94
N PHE A 106 -21.13 -15.98 11.60
CA PHE A 106 -20.89 -15.94 13.05
C PHE A 106 -19.53 -15.40 13.46
N GLY A 107 -18.67 -15.04 12.53
CA GLY A 107 -17.34 -14.45 12.81
C GLY A 107 -16.40 -15.38 13.58
N ARG A 108 -16.60 -16.72 13.52
CA ARG A 108 -15.78 -17.69 14.25
C ARG A 108 -14.48 -17.92 13.49
N LEU A 109 -13.36 -17.79 14.19
CA LEU A 109 -12.04 -18.13 13.69
C LEU A 109 -11.84 -19.65 13.72
N SER A 110 -11.23 -20.19 12.69
CA SER A 110 -10.73 -21.58 12.65
C SER A 110 -9.33 -21.65 13.25
N ASP A 111 -8.82 -22.87 13.49
CA ASP A 111 -7.42 -23.07 13.92
C ASP A 111 -6.43 -22.54 12.86
N GLU A 112 -6.77 -22.60 11.58
CA GLU A 112 -5.97 -22.01 10.50
C GLU A 112 -5.96 -20.47 10.58
N ASP A 113 -7.10 -19.84 10.85
CA ASP A 113 -7.15 -18.37 11.03
C ASP A 113 -6.30 -17.91 12.20
N GLU A 114 -6.30 -18.67 13.32
CA GLU A 114 -5.47 -18.38 14.49
C GLU A 114 -3.97 -18.46 14.15
N GLN A 115 -3.55 -19.46 13.37
CA GLN A 115 -2.17 -19.59 12.89
C GLN A 115 -1.76 -18.45 11.97
N ILE A 116 -2.65 -18.02 11.06
CA ILE A 116 -2.42 -16.89 10.15
C ILE A 116 -2.26 -15.58 10.93
N ILE A 117 -3.08 -15.38 11.97
CA ILE A 117 -2.98 -14.21 12.84
C ILE A 117 -1.63 -14.19 13.57
N ASP A 118 -1.21 -15.34 14.13
CA ASP A 118 0.08 -15.45 14.83
C ASP A 118 1.26 -15.23 13.89
N GLU A 119 1.19 -15.74 12.68
CA GLU A 119 2.21 -15.51 11.65
C GLU A 119 2.29 -14.04 11.26
N ALA A 120 1.14 -13.39 11.01
CA ALA A 120 1.09 -11.98 10.66
C ALA A 120 1.68 -11.08 11.76
N LEU A 121 1.43 -11.40 13.03
CA LEU A 121 2.02 -10.69 14.18
C LEU A 121 3.55 -10.86 14.21
N ARG A 122 4.05 -12.08 13.97
CA ARG A 122 5.50 -12.37 13.94
C ARG A 122 6.22 -11.66 12.80
N GLN A 123 5.64 -11.63 11.62
CA GLN A 123 6.23 -10.99 10.43
C GLN A 123 6.54 -9.50 10.64
N VAL A 124 5.77 -8.80 11.45
CA VAL A 124 5.99 -7.38 11.77
C VAL A 124 6.59 -7.15 13.15
N HIS A 125 7.00 -8.23 13.84
CA HIS A 125 7.65 -8.19 15.16
C HIS A 125 6.80 -7.53 16.27
N VAL A 126 5.49 -7.82 16.31
CA VAL A 126 4.57 -7.32 17.34
C VAL A 126 3.83 -8.42 18.12
N GLU A 127 4.26 -9.67 18.01
CA GLU A 127 3.66 -10.83 18.70
C GLU A 127 3.66 -10.68 20.22
N HIS A 128 4.67 -10.04 20.77
CA HIS A 128 4.79 -9.77 22.22
C HIS A 128 3.75 -8.75 22.72
N PHE A 129 3.10 -8.01 21.82
CA PHE A 129 1.99 -7.10 22.13
C PHE A 129 0.61 -7.72 21.96
N ALA A 130 0.48 -8.97 21.54
CA ALA A 130 -0.79 -9.62 21.15
C ALA A 130 -1.94 -9.40 22.15
N HIS A 131 -1.64 -9.43 23.44
CA HIS A 131 -2.61 -9.27 24.53
C HIS A 131 -2.75 -7.84 25.07
N ARG A 132 -1.94 -6.89 24.62
CA ARG A 132 -2.04 -5.48 25.01
C ARG A 132 -3.23 -4.81 24.32
N LYS A 133 -3.79 -3.77 24.96
CA LYS A 133 -4.80 -2.92 24.33
C LYS A 133 -4.17 -2.15 23.18
N PHE A 134 -4.81 -2.15 22.01
CA PHE A 134 -4.34 -1.41 20.84
C PHE A 134 -4.17 0.10 21.13
N SER A 135 -5.07 0.68 21.95
CA SER A 135 -4.98 2.08 22.36
C SER A 135 -3.75 2.43 23.19
N SER A 136 -3.07 1.44 23.81
CA SER A 136 -1.87 1.65 24.65
C SER A 136 -0.56 1.65 23.85
N LEU A 137 -0.62 1.41 22.56
CA LEU A 137 0.54 1.34 21.68
C LEU A 137 0.97 2.75 21.22
N SER A 138 2.27 2.92 20.94
CA SER A 138 2.79 4.05 20.18
C SER A 138 2.25 4.07 18.75
N ASP A 139 2.35 5.20 18.05
CA ASP A 139 1.87 5.31 16.67
C ASP A 139 2.62 4.36 15.72
N GLY A 140 3.94 4.15 15.92
CA GLY A 140 4.72 3.18 15.14
C GLY A 140 4.31 1.73 15.40
N GLU A 141 4.07 1.34 16.67
CA GLU A 141 3.56 0.02 17.02
C GLU A 141 2.16 -0.22 16.44
N ARG A 142 1.26 0.79 16.51
CA ARG A 142 -0.07 0.72 15.87
C ARG A 142 0.04 0.50 14.37
N GLN A 143 0.96 1.21 13.71
CA GLN A 143 1.19 1.05 12.27
C GLN A 143 1.61 -0.38 11.92
N LYS A 144 2.55 -0.97 12.68
CA LYS A 144 2.94 -2.38 12.50
C LYS A 144 1.74 -3.33 12.69
N VAL A 145 0.87 -3.09 13.67
CA VAL A 145 -0.34 -3.90 13.88
C VAL A 145 -1.32 -3.77 12.70
N MET A 146 -1.48 -2.58 12.13
CA MET A 146 -2.32 -2.39 10.95
C MET A 146 -1.77 -3.10 9.71
N ILE A 147 -0.46 -3.18 9.58
CA ILE A 147 0.19 -3.97 8.53
C ILE A 147 -0.05 -5.47 8.79
N ALA A 148 0.12 -5.96 10.03
CA ALA A 148 -0.21 -7.34 10.39
C ALA A 148 -1.65 -7.70 10.04
N LYS A 149 -2.61 -6.81 10.32
CA LYS A 149 -4.01 -7.00 9.92
C LYS A 149 -4.16 -7.19 8.40
N ALA A 150 -3.47 -6.36 7.59
CA ALA A 150 -3.51 -6.50 6.14
C ALA A 150 -2.83 -7.79 5.65
N LEU A 151 -1.75 -8.23 6.31
CA LEU A 151 -1.09 -9.50 6.01
C LEU A 151 -1.97 -10.70 6.36
N ALA A 152 -2.67 -10.66 7.52
CA ALA A 152 -3.62 -11.70 7.94
C ALA A 152 -4.77 -11.87 6.95
N GLN A 153 -5.10 -10.87 6.15
CA GLN A 153 -6.11 -10.98 5.10
C GLN A 153 -5.65 -11.87 3.93
N GLN A 154 -4.36 -12.15 3.77
CA GLN A 154 -3.78 -13.03 2.75
C GLN A 154 -4.16 -12.70 1.30
N THR A 155 -4.43 -11.45 1.01
CA THR A 155 -4.81 -11.01 -0.34
C THR A 155 -3.62 -11.01 -1.29
N PRO A 156 -3.85 -11.19 -2.61
CA PRO A 156 -2.80 -11.10 -3.62
C PRO A 156 -2.27 -9.67 -3.85
N MET A 157 -3.02 -8.65 -3.42
CA MET A 157 -2.61 -7.24 -3.51
C MET A 157 -2.66 -6.57 -2.15
N ILE A 158 -1.74 -5.64 -1.89
CA ILE A 158 -1.74 -4.81 -0.69
C ILE A 158 -1.50 -3.35 -1.09
N LEU A 159 -2.44 -2.47 -0.70
CA LEU A 159 -2.30 -1.02 -0.83
C LEU A 159 -2.04 -0.40 0.53
N MET A 160 -1.04 0.48 0.60
CA MET A 160 -0.67 1.17 1.84
C MET A 160 -0.51 2.68 1.60
N ASP A 161 -1.18 3.49 2.41
CA ASP A 161 -1.02 4.95 2.37
C ASP A 161 -0.07 5.38 3.48
N GLU A 162 1.15 5.79 3.11
CA GLU A 162 2.24 6.23 3.99
C GLU A 162 2.52 5.27 5.17
N PRO A 163 2.76 3.96 4.93
CA PRO A 163 2.88 2.97 6.00
C PRO A 163 4.09 3.20 6.90
N SER A 164 5.03 4.03 6.50
CA SER A 164 6.26 4.34 7.26
C SER A 164 6.24 5.70 7.96
N ALA A 165 5.12 6.46 7.93
CA ALA A 165 5.07 7.84 8.40
C ALA A 165 5.47 8.02 9.88
N PHE A 166 5.17 7.04 10.74
CA PHE A 166 5.42 7.10 12.18
C PHE A 166 6.57 6.20 12.63
N LEU A 167 7.34 5.64 11.69
CA LEU A 167 8.46 4.77 11.98
C LEU A 167 9.78 5.53 11.98
N ASP A 168 10.70 5.13 12.84
CA ASP A 168 12.10 5.55 12.78
C ASP A 168 12.80 4.94 11.55
N PHE A 169 13.98 5.45 11.21
CA PHE A 169 14.67 5.03 9.99
C PHE A 169 14.97 3.53 9.94
N PRO A 170 15.49 2.86 11.01
CA PRO A 170 15.66 1.41 10.99
C PRO A 170 14.36 0.65 10.73
N SER A 171 13.27 1.00 11.41
CA SER A 171 11.96 0.36 11.21
C SER A 171 11.38 0.58 9.81
N LYS A 172 11.65 1.74 9.18
CA LYS A 172 11.29 1.97 7.76
C LYS A 172 12.00 1.00 6.82
N VAL A 173 13.30 0.78 7.04
CA VAL A 173 14.10 -0.15 6.23
C VAL A 173 13.61 -1.59 6.44
N GLU A 174 13.37 -2.01 7.69
CA GLU A 174 12.81 -3.34 8.02
C GLU A 174 11.47 -3.56 7.32
N LEU A 175 10.56 -2.59 7.39
CA LEU A 175 9.27 -2.65 6.69
C LEU A 175 9.45 -2.84 5.19
N MET A 176 10.32 -2.07 4.55
CA MET A 176 10.54 -2.18 3.11
C MET A 176 11.16 -3.52 2.71
N LEU A 177 12.08 -4.07 3.53
CA LEU A 177 12.64 -5.41 3.32
C LEU A 177 11.55 -6.48 3.42
N LEU A 178 10.69 -6.42 4.44
CA LEU A 178 9.54 -7.31 4.59
C LEU A 178 8.62 -7.23 3.37
N LEU A 179 8.25 -6.04 2.93
CA LEU A 179 7.36 -5.87 1.77
C LEU A 179 7.99 -6.42 0.48
N ARG A 180 9.29 -6.25 0.30
CA ARG A 180 10.02 -6.85 -0.83
C ARG A 180 10.03 -8.38 -0.75
N GLU A 181 10.31 -8.94 0.41
CA GLU A 181 10.25 -10.39 0.61
C GLU A 181 8.87 -10.93 0.26
N LEU A 182 7.81 -10.34 0.81
CA LEU A 182 6.42 -10.73 0.52
C LEU A 182 6.07 -10.61 -0.97
N ALA A 183 6.50 -9.53 -1.63
CA ALA A 183 6.30 -9.38 -3.06
C ALA A 183 7.02 -10.49 -3.83
N HIS A 184 8.32 -10.63 -3.64
CA HIS A 184 9.16 -11.49 -4.47
C HIS A 184 8.98 -12.99 -4.18
N THR A 185 8.67 -13.39 -2.93
CA THR A 185 8.53 -14.81 -2.56
C THR A 185 7.09 -15.32 -2.64
N GLN A 186 6.10 -14.46 -2.38
CA GLN A 186 4.67 -14.80 -2.39
C GLN A 186 3.90 -14.22 -3.58
N GLU A 187 4.63 -13.65 -4.56
CA GLU A 187 4.06 -13.01 -5.76
C GLU A 187 2.98 -11.95 -5.45
N LYS A 188 3.07 -11.29 -4.29
CA LYS A 188 2.14 -10.22 -3.95
C LYS A 188 2.41 -8.96 -4.77
N ALA A 189 1.35 -8.29 -5.21
CA ALA A 189 1.45 -6.96 -5.80
C ALA A 189 1.31 -5.92 -4.69
N ILE A 190 2.35 -5.13 -4.43
CA ILE A 190 2.36 -4.15 -3.34
C ILE A 190 2.47 -2.75 -3.91
N LEU A 191 1.52 -1.88 -3.54
CA LEU A 191 1.57 -0.45 -3.82
C LEU A 191 1.56 0.32 -2.51
N LEU A 192 2.58 1.15 -2.30
CA LEU A 192 2.60 2.04 -1.14
C LEU A 192 2.91 3.48 -1.54
N SER A 193 2.23 4.44 -0.92
CA SER A 193 2.64 5.84 -1.00
C SER A 193 3.74 6.12 0.01
N THR A 194 4.67 6.98 -0.35
CA THR A 194 5.72 7.49 0.54
C THR A 194 6.21 8.85 0.07
N HIS A 195 6.76 9.61 1.00
CA HIS A 195 7.52 10.84 0.71
C HIS A 195 9.04 10.63 0.82
N ASP A 196 9.47 9.43 1.23
CA ASP A 196 10.89 9.08 1.38
C ASP A 196 11.47 8.58 0.04
N VAL A 197 11.95 9.54 -0.77
CA VAL A 197 12.48 9.26 -2.10
C VAL A 197 13.71 8.34 -2.03
N GLY A 198 14.58 8.54 -1.02
CA GLY A 198 15.82 7.76 -0.88
C GLY A 198 15.53 6.27 -0.65
N ILE A 199 14.55 5.96 0.19
CA ILE A 199 14.11 4.56 0.42
C ILE A 199 13.43 4.01 -0.84
N ALA A 200 12.53 4.77 -1.47
CA ALA A 200 11.83 4.34 -2.66
C ALA A 200 12.78 4.00 -3.81
N LEU A 201 13.80 4.84 -4.06
CA LEU A 201 14.82 4.60 -5.10
C LEU A 201 15.64 3.31 -4.88
N LYS A 202 15.88 2.95 -3.62
CA LYS A 202 16.70 1.77 -3.27
C LYS A 202 15.89 0.48 -3.19
N MET A 203 14.61 0.58 -2.85
CA MET A 203 13.81 -0.57 -2.44
C MET A 203 12.65 -0.91 -3.38
N ALA A 204 12.14 0.04 -4.17
CA ALA A 204 11.05 -0.22 -5.09
C ALA A 204 11.52 -0.91 -6.37
N ASP A 205 10.67 -1.77 -6.93
CA ASP A 205 10.83 -2.31 -8.29
C ASP A 205 10.31 -1.32 -9.34
N VAL A 206 9.24 -0.60 -9.00
CA VAL A 206 8.58 0.38 -9.86
C VAL A 206 8.28 1.65 -9.08
N LEU A 207 8.44 2.80 -9.72
CA LEU A 207 8.04 4.09 -9.18
C LEU A 207 6.89 4.67 -9.99
N TRP A 208 5.91 5.21 -9.29
CA TRP A 208 4.85 6.06 -9.83
C TRP A 208 5.06 7.47 -9.27
N LEU A 209 5.45 8.41 -10.13
CA LEU A 209 5.69 9.81 -9.75
C LEU A 209 4.46 10.64 -10.11
N MET A 210 3.75 11.14 -9.10
CA MET A 210 2.60 12.04 -9.28
C MET A 210 3.03 13.49 -9.16
N GLN A 211 2.89 14.24 -10.25
CA GLN A 211 3.18 15.67 -10.32
C GLN A 211 2.29 16.32 -11.38
N ASP A 212 1.82 17.55 -11.13
CA ASP A 212 1.05 18.35 -12.09
C ASP A 212 -0.14 17.59 -12.70
N GLN A 213 -0.91 16.91 -11.86
CA GLN A 213 -2.07 16.10 -12.24
C GLN A 213 -1.75 14.91 -13.18
N ARG A 214 -0.49 14.58 -13.37
CA ARG A 214 -0.01 13.49 -14.23
C ARG A 214 0.77 12.47 -13.44
N MET A 215 1.02 11.33 -14.06
CA MET A 215 1.83 10.27 -13.48
C MET A 215 2.91 9.83 -14.48
N THR A 216 4.15 9.77 -13.99
CA THR A 216 5.28 9.19 -14.71
C THR A 216 5.65 7.87 -14.06
N ILE A 217 5.84 6.82 -14.85
CA ILE A 217 6.09 5.47 -14.36
C ILE A 217 7.39 4.95 -14.96
N GLY A 218 8.15 4.20 -14.19
CA GLY A 218 9.36 3.50 -14.63
C GLY A 218 10.04 2.81 -13.46
N THR A 219 11.09 2.05 -13.76
CA THR A 219 11.99 1.55 -12.73
C THR A 219 12.80 2.70 -12.13
N PRO A 220 13.31 2.58 -10.89
CA PRO A 220 14.20 3.59 -10.33
C PRO A 220 15.37 3.95 -11.26
N GLN A 221 15.97 2.94 -11.89
CA GLN A 221 17.10 3.13 -12.81
C GLN A 221 16.72 3.93 -14.06
N GLU A 222 15.62 3.59 -14.72
CA GLU A 222 15.13 4.30 -15.92
C GLU A 222 14.80 5.76 -15.62
N LEU A 223 14.15 6.01 -14.47
CA LEU A 223 13.76 7.36 -14.08
C LEU A 223 14.95 8.22 -13.66
N LEU A 224 15.99 7.63 -13.05
CA LEU A 224 17.26 8.31 -12.78
C LEU A 224 18.00 8.65 -14.08
N GLN A 225 18.17 7.66 -14.98
CA GLN A 225 18.90 7.86 -16.24
C GLN A 225 18.22 8.89 -17.17
N SER A 226 16.89 8.93 -17.16
CA SER A 226 16.14 9.91 -17.95
C SER A 226 16.05 11.30 -17.32
N GLY A 227 16.64 11.53 -16.14
CA GLY A 227 16.56 12.80 -15.41
C GLY A 227 15.17 13.13 -14.85
N LYS A 228 14.23 12.19 -14.89
CA LYS A 228 12.85 12.41 -14.42
C LYS A 228 12.76 12.52 -12.90
N ILE A 229 13.64 11.83 -12.16
CA ILE A 229 13.76 12.01 -10.71
C ILE A 229 14.27 13.41 -10.38
N ASP A 230 15.27 13.87 -11.10
CA ASP A 230 15.81 15.24 -10.92
C ASP A 230 14.75 16.30 -11.18
N SER A 231 13.97 16.13 -12.26
CA SER A 231 12.86 17.01 -12.57
C SER A 231 11.75 16.95 -11.52
N PHE A 232 11.46 15.78 -10.99
CA PHE A 232 10.46 15.57 -9.94
C PHE A 232 10.88 16.20 -8.60
N LEU A 233 12.16 16.10 -8.23
CA LEU A 233 12.69 16.72 -7.00
C LEU A 233 12.83 18.24 -7.12
N GLY A 234 12.97 18.78 -8.35
CA GLY A 234 13.15 20.22 -8.58
C GLY A 234 14.32 20.79 -7.80
N GLU A 235 14.12 21.98 -7.19
CA GLU A 235 15.12 22.63 -6.36
C GLU A 235 15.39 21.92 -5.01
N SER A 236 14.58 20.92 -4.64
CA SER A 236 14.74 20.14 -3.40
C SER A 236 15.92 19.15 -3.43
N LYS A 237 16.75 19.16 -4.48
CA LYS A 237 17.94 18.30 -4.64
C LYS A 237 18.96 18.39 -3.50
N MET A 238 18.91 19.42 -2.65
CA MET A 238 19.86 19.60 -1.55
C MET A 238 19.56 18.74 -0.31
N TYR A 239 18.47 17.97 -0.30
CA TYR A 239 17.99 17.23 0.89
C TYR A 239 17.84 15.71 0.67
N VAL A 240 18.43 15.13 -0.40
CA VAL A 240 18.42 13.70 -0.69
C VAL A 240 19.81 13.08 -0.57
#